data_939d01c83f9daedcb37e415a5f01eb78
#
_entry.id   939d01c83f9daedcb37e415a5f01eb78
#
_cell.length_a   1.000
_cell.length_b   1.000
_cell.length_c   1.000
_cell.angle_alpha   90.00
_cell.angle_beta   90.00
_cell.angle_gamma   90.00
#
_symmetry.space_group_name_H-M   'P 1'
#
loop_
_entity.id
_entity.type
_entity.pdbx_description
1 polymer ?
#
loop_
_entity_poly.entity_id
_entity_poly.type
_entity_poly.pdbx_seq_one_letter_code
_entity_poly.pdbx_strand_id
1 'polypeptide(L)'
;MIYFLLWMILPVVLSSSYALDIPEGIYWGHEWQLGYYKHPPFSSWVLYSFYKIFGYSGPYILSQMCIALTLVFVYLLGSKIVSKPKALYAAIFVLAIYYYTWPSIEFNHNVAQMPIWAGLIYIFYLILNHNRWSLWLIFGVVAGIGMLTKYTVVFLIFSIVLFSLLTPYRHLWLSAKPWVATLLALLVFSPHLWWLYQHDWLTFNYIQSRSESTDHHYNPLVAFKYLAAQVSNFLPLLIILLCNKSLYLNFNYLNKNDRNFLFFMGLFPGILLFIISLIAGINIKDMWASPMWSLVALILFSLIPESVFNQRQRGLIKGLWIWLSLITLVMASYLQFGGQIRHKPSRLDWPQQQISQKVQQQWYTMSQCPLDNITGDNWLAILAATKMDQMPSVMMSTSKSYSPWMTLSRLEQKGTFVLWEKGKKPEIPYLSELQKNQNLVIQQGEWSIAWDKVPNKAPLVIEWQAFIPKHCTQS
;
A
#
# COMPACT_ATOMS: atom_id res chain seq x y z
N MET A 1 17.73 -5.74 12.67
CA MET A 1 18.05 -6.57 11.51
C MET A 1 17.23 -7.85 11.46
N ILE A 2 17.27 -8.72 12.49
CA ILE A 2 16.54 -10.02 12.50
C ILE A 2 15.04 -9.84 12.24
N TYR A 3 14.37 -8.87 12.86
CA TYR A 3 12.95 -8.56 12.63
C TYR A 3 12.63 -8.38 11.14
N PHE A 4 13.36 -7.51 10.44
CA PHE A 4 13.13 -7.24 9.01
C PHE A 4 13.34 -8.49 8.15
N LEU A 5 14.39 -9.28 8.43
CA LEU A 5 14.64 -10.53 7.72
C LEU A 5 13.50 -11.53 7.90
N LEU A 6 12.98 -11.68 9.13
CA LEU A 6 11.83 -12.55 9.38
C LEU A 6 10.59 -12.07 8.62
N TRP A 7 10.33 -10.77 8.59
CA TRP A 7 9.17 -10.20 7.89
C TRP A 7 9.31 -10.20 6.36
N MET A 8 10.52 -10.38 5.82
CA MET A 8 10.73 -10.66 4.40
C MET A 8 10.56 -12.15 4.08
N ILE A 9 11.04 -13.05 4.94
CA ILE A 9 11.15 -14.49 4.65
C ILE A 9 9.85 -15.24 5.00
N LEU A 10 9.28 -15.00 6.18
CA LEU A 10 8.12 -15.76 6.67
C LEU A 10 6.91 -15.72 5.71
N PRO A 11 6.50 -14.56 5.15
CA PRO A 11 5.42 -14.55 4.17
C PRO A 11 5.72 -15.34 2.90
N VAL A 12 6.99 -15.34 2.45
CA VAL A 12 7.42 -16.11 1.26
C VAL A 12 7.31 -17.62 1.51
N VAL A 13 7.69 -18.07 2.69
CA VAL A 13 7.74 -19.50 3.04
C VAL A 13 6.37 -20.02 3.49
N LEU A 14 5.61 -19.19 4.22
CA LEU A 14 4.41 -19.62 4.91
C LEU A 14 3.09 -19.27 4.19
N SER A 15 3.07 -18.42 3.15
CA SER A 15 1.84 -18.14 2.40
C SER A 15 1.82 -18.88 1.06
N SER A 16 0.64 -19.30 0.61
CA SER A 16 0.45 -19.96 -0.69
C SER A 16 0.19 -18.94 -1.81
N SER A 17 -0.15 -17.69 -1.44
CA SER A 17 -0.50 -16.62 -2.35
C SER A 17 -0.17 -15.26 -1.75
N TYR A 18 -0.25 -14.21 -2.55
CA TYR A 18 -0.15 -12.82 -2.10
C TYR A 18 -1.45 -12.33 -1.44
N ALA A 19 -1.35 -11.27 -0.64
CA ALA A 19 -2.48 -10.43 -0.27
C ALA A 19 -2.94 -9.60 -1.49
N LEU A 20 -4.19 -9.06 -1.45
CA LEU A 20 -4.88 -8.52 -2.63
C LEU A 20 -4.12 -7.41 -3.36
N ASP A 21 -3.61 -6.42 -2.64
CA ASP A 21 -3.03 -5.20 -3.24
C ASP A 21 -1.69 -5.49 -3.94
N ILE A 22 -1.00 -6.58 -3.55
CA ILE A 22 0.28 -6.95 -4.14
C ILE A 22 0.13 -7.37 -5.60
N PRO A 23 -0.63 -8.44 -5.95
CA PRO A 23 -0.74 -8.86 -7.34
C PRO A 23 -1.46 -7.83 -8.22
N GLU A 24 -2.41 -7.07 -7.69
CA GLU A 24 -3.04 -5.97 -8.40
C GLU A 24 -2.01 -4.89 -8.76
N GLY A 25 -1.18 -4.48 -7.81
CA GLY A 25 -0.11 -3.50 -8.03
C GLY A 25 1.01 -3.99 -8.96
N ILE A 26 1.35 -5.30 -8.92
CA ILE A 26 2.29 -5.92 -9.86
C ILE A 26 1.75 -5.79 -11.29
N TYR A 27 0.45 -6.09 -11.51
CA TYR A 27 -0.17 -5.99 -12.82
C TYR A 27 -0.24 -4.57 -13.34
N TRP A 28 -0.60 -3.62 -12.51
CA TRP A 28 -0.55 -2.22 -12.90
C TRP A 28 0.86 -1.82 -13.34
N GLY A 29 1.87 -2.19 -12.56
CA GLY A 29 3.26 -1.92 -12.91
C GLY A 29 3.70 -2.63 -14.20
N HIS A 30 3.20 -3.84 -14.47
CA HIS A 30 3.45 -4.58 -15.71
C HIS A 30 2.94 -3.82 -16.94
N GLU A 31 1.74 -3.25 -16.88
CA GLU A 31 1.15 -2.48 -17.98
C GLU A 31 1.76 -1.06 -18.14
N TRP A 32 2.57 -0.62 -17.19
CA TRP A 32 3.38 0.59 -17.25
C TRP A 32 2.62 1.86 -17.68
N GLN A 33 1.37 2.02 -17.18
CA GLN A 33 0.55 3.19 -17.47
C GLN A 33 0.96 4.40 -16.61
N LEU A 34 0.60 5.61 -17.04
CA LEU A 34 0.81 6.85 -16.26
C LEU A 34 -0.24 7.06 -15.15
N GLY A 35 -1.19 6.14 -15.00
CA GLY A 35 -2.20 6.11 -13.97
C GLY A 35 -3.06 4.85 -14.05
N TYR A 36 -3.80 4.58 -13.00
CA TYR A 36 -4.71 3.44 -12.90
C TYR A 36 -6.03 3.89 -12.28
N TYR A 37 -7.07 3.11 -12.46
CA TYR A 37 -8.41 3.51 -12.03
C TYR A 37 -8.56 3.79 -10.53
N LYS A 38 -7.70 3.21 -9.67
CA LYS A 38 -7.71 3.44 -8.21
C LYS A 38 -6.66 4.44 -7.75
N HIS A 39 -5.49 4.46 -8.40
CA HIS A 39 -4.29 5.09 -7.84
C HIS A 39 -3.37 5.67 -8.92
N PRO A 40 -2.54 6.66 -8.56
CA PRO A 40 -1.39 7.09 -9.36
C PRO A 40 -0.37 5.95 -9.51
N PRO A 41 0.59 6.05 -10.47
CA PRO A 41 1.34 4.89 -10.95
C PRO A 41 2.58 4.50 -10.15
N PHE A 42 3.21 5.42 -9.41
CA PHE A 42 4.59 5.26 -8.92
C PHE A 42 4.79 4.03 -8.03
N SER A 43 3.90 3.77 -7.08
CA SER A 43 4.00 2.60 -6.21
C SER A 43 3.94 1.28 -6.98
N SER A 44 3.12 1.22 -8.06
CA SER A 44 3.00 0.04 -8.90
C SER A 44 4.24 -0.17 -9.78
N TRP A 45 4.83 0.91 -10.31
CA TRP A 45 6.09 0.81 -11.06
C TRP A 45 7.24 0.28 -10.20
N VAL A 46 7.38 0.81 -8.99
CA VAL A 46 8.42 0.36 -8.05
C VAL A 46 8.17 -1.10 -7.62
N LEU A 47 6.91 -1.44 -7.32
CA LEU A 47 6.53 -2.80 -6.94
C LEU A 47 6.85 -3.82 -8.04
N TYR A 48 6.48 -3.52 -9.28
CA TYR A 48 6.78 -4.38 -10.42
C TYR A 48 8.29 -4.52 -10.65
N SER A 49 9.05 -3.42 -10.52
CA SER A 49 10.50 -3.46 -10.63
C SER A 49 11.13 -4.40 -9.59
N PHE A 50 10.67 -4.33 -8.33
CA PHE A 50 11.13 -5.23 -7.28
C PHE A 50 10.70 -6.68 -7.54
N TYR A 51 9.49 -6.89 -8.05
CA TYR A 51 9.02 -8.22 -8.44
C TYR A 51 9.89 -8.81 -9.58
N LYS A 52 10.26 -8.03 -10.59
CA LYS A 52 11.14 -8.46 -11.69
C LYS A 52 12.53 -8.84 -11.22
N ILE A 53 13.09 -8.13 -10.23
CA ILE A 53 14.45 -8.36 -9.72
C ILE A 53 14.48 -9.52 -8.73
N PHE A 54 13.52 -9.57 -7.78
CA PHE A 54 13.54 -10.47 -6.62
C PHE A 54 12.43 -11.54 -6.66
N GLY A 55 11.67 -11.63 -7.74
CA GLY A 55 10.58 -12.58 -7.89
C GLY A 55 9.53 -12.46 -6.78
N TYR A 56 9.06 -13.59 -6.29
CA TYR A 56 8.01 -13.68 -5.27
C TYR A 56 8.35 -12.95 -3.96
N SER A 57 9.63 -12.80 -3.61
CA SER A 57 10.07 -12.08 -2.40
C SER A 57 10.08 -10.55 -2.58
N GLY A 58 10.10 -10.05 -3.82
CA GLY A 58 10.22 -8.63 -4.14
C GLY A 58 9.28 -7.70 -3.38
N PRO A 59 7.97 -7.96 -3.34
CA PRO A 59 7.00 -7.14 -2.61
C PRO A 59 7.28 -7.05 -1.10
N TYR A 60 7.72 -8.13 -0.47
CA TYR A 60 8.04 -8.16 0.96
C TYR A 60 9.33 -7.42 1.27
N ILE A 61 10.35 -7.57 0.40
CA ILE A 61 11.59 -6.79 0.49
C ILE A 61 11.29 -5.29 0.40
N LEU A 62 10.52 -4.88 -0.61
CA LEU A 62 10.15 -3.48 -0.82
C LEU A 62 9.37 -2.93 0.37
N SER A 63 8.42 -3.69 0.90
CA SER A 63 7.64 -3.27 2.06
C SER A 63 8.53 -3.00 3.27
N GLN A 64 9.42 -3.94 3.59
CA GLN A 64 10.33 -3.77 4.72
C GLN A 64 11.36 -2.67 4.51
N MET A 65 11.78 -2.42 3.27
CA MET A 65 12.61 -1.25 2.92
C MET A 65 11.85 0.07 3.16
N CYS A 66 10.58 0.15 2.83
CA CYS A 66 9.76 1.33 3.12
C CYS A 66 9.66 1.59 4.63
N ILE A 67 9.43 0.55 5.43
CA ILE A 67 9.43 0.68 6.90
C ILE A 67 10.80 1.14 7.40
N ALA A 68 11.90 0.49 6.98
CA ALA A 68 13.25 0.84 7.40
C ALA A 68 13.61 2.29 7.05
N LEU A 69 13.31 2.74 5.84
CA LEU A 69 13.53 4.14 5.42
C LEU A 69 12.70 5.12 6.26
N THR A 70 11.47 4.76 6.61
CA THR A 70 10.65 5.57 7.54
C THR A 70 11.36 5.73 8.88
N LEU A 71 11.87 4.63 9.47
CA LEU A 71 12.62 4.70 10.74
C LEU A 71 13.87 5.57 10.61
N VAL A 72 14.58 5.50 9.48
CA VAL A 72 15.76 6.35 9.21
C VAL A 72 15.38 7.82 9.23
N PHE A 73 14.31 8.23 8.54
CA PHE A 73 13.89 9.63 8.53
C PHE A 73 13.40 10.10 9.91
N VAL A 74 12.69 9.26 10.66
CA VAL A 74 12.30 9.56 12.04
C VAL A 74 13.53 9.73 12.94
N TYR A 75 14.54 8.87 12.80
CA TYR A 75 15.80 9.00 13.51
C TYR A 75 16.56 10.28 13.15
N LEU A 76 16.69 10.58 11.85
CA LEU A 76 17.37 11.79 11.37
C LEU A 76 16.70 13.06 11.91
N LEU A 77 15.37 13.13 11.86
CA LEU A 77 14.61 14.22 12.46
C LEU A 77 14.80 14.26 13.99
N GLY A 78 14.61 13.14 14.65
CA GLY A 78 14.72 13.02 16.11
C GLY A 78 16.11 13.44 16.63
N SER A 79 17.18 13.08 15.90
CA SER A 79 18.57 13.43 16.25
C SER A 79 18.89 14.94 16.19
N LYS A 80 17.98 15.75 15.61
CA LYS A 80 18.06 17.20 15.62
C LYS A 80 17.34 17.85 16.82
N ILE A 81 16.45 17.08 17.45
CA ILE A 81 15.51 17.58 18.47
C ILE A 81 15.82 17.01 19.87
N VAL A 82 16.25 15.76 19.94
CA VAL A 82 16.59 15.06 21.20
C VAL A 82 17.96 14.39 21.09
N SER A 83 18.44 13.79 22.18
CA SER A 83 19.70 13.04 22.16
C SER A 83 19.64 11.88 21.16
N LYS A 84 20.78 11.56 20.51
CA LYS A 84 20.88 10.47 19.52
C LYS A 84 20.37 9.12 20.04
N PRO A 85 20.69 8.69 21.30
CA PRO A 85 20.13 7.46 21.85
C PRO A 85 18.60 7.52 21.93
N LYS A 86 18.04 8.62 22.42
CA LYS A 86 16.58 8.79 22.52
C LYS A 86 15.92 8.85 21.14
N ALA A 87 16.54 9.51 20.16
CA ALA A 87 16.07 9.52 18.77
C ALA A 87 16.05 8.12 18.16
N LEU A 88 17.06 7.28 18.46
CA LEU A 88 17.10 5.88 18.01
C LEU A 88 15.95 5.07 18.62
N TYR A 89 15.70 5.22 19.92
CA TYR A 89 14.56 4.57 20.57
C TYR A 89 13.24 5.03 19.97
N ALA A 90 13.04 6.35 19.78
CA ALA A 90 11.85 6.88 19.15
C ALA A 90 11.62 6.28 17.75
N ALA A 91 12.68 6.17 16.95
CA ALA A 91 12.59 5.58 15.61
C ALA A 91 12.20 4.10 15.66
N ILE A 92 12.89 3.27 16.45
CA ILE A 92 12.55 1.84 16.50
C ILE A 92 11.18 1.58 17.16
N PHE A 93 10.70 2.48 18.02
CA PHE A 93 9.37 2.39 18.63
C PHE A 93 8.22 2.75 17.69
N VAL A 94 8.50 3.26 16.48
CA VAL A 94 7.51 3.28 15.40
C VAL A 94 7.00 1.86 15.11
N LEU A 95 7.83 0.82 15.27
CA LEU A 95 7.43 -0.59 15.17
C LEU A 95 6.47 -1.06 16.31
N ALA A 96 6.27 -0.25 17.34
CA ALA A 96 5.22 -0.50 18.35
C ALA A 96 3.85 0.09 17.93
N ILE A 97 3.76 0.74 16.78
CA ILE A 97 2.51 1.17 16.15
C ILE A 97 2.09 0.08 15.16
N TYR A 98 0.88 -0.46 15.30
CA TYR A 98 0.39 -1.61 14.54
C TYR A 98 0.54 -1.46 13.02
N TYR A 99 0.29 -0.27 12.45
CA TYR A 99 0.41 -0.04 10.99
C TYR A 99 1.81 -0.28 10.42
N TYR A 100 2.86 -0.18 11.24
CA TYR A 100 4.25 -0.41 10.81
C TYR A 100 4.70 -1.86 11.01
N THR A 101 3.79 -2.76 11.42
CA THR A 101 4.03 -4.19 11.58
C THR A 101 3.07 -5.00 10.71
N TRP A 102 1.98 -5.51 11.27
CA TRP A 102 1.07 -6.45 10.58
C TRP A 102 0.65 -6.00 9.17
N PRO A 103 0.12 -4.78 8.92
CA PRO A 103 -0.30 -4.37 7.59
C PRO A 103 0.84 -4.29 6.57
N SER A 104 2.10 -4.22 7.02
CA SER A 104 3.27 -4.19 6.12
C SER A 104 3.58 -5.52 5.43
N ILE A 105 2.86 -6.61 5.75
CA ILE A 105 2.90 -7.86 4.99
C ILE A 105 2.36 -7.63 3.57
N GLU A 106 1.41 -6.71 3.43
CA GLU A 106 0.80 -6.35 2.17
C GLU A 106 1.36 -5.01 1.68
N PHE A 107 2.34 -5.08 0.77
CA PHE A 107 2.80 -3.84 0.12
C PHE A 107 1.64 -3.20 -0.64
N ASN A 108 1.41 -1.93 -0.36
CA ASN A 108 0.40 -1.12 -1.03
C ASN A 108 0.79 0.36 -1.02
N HIS A 109 -0.06 1.21 -1.59
CA HIS A 109 0.17 2.64 -1.70
C HIS A 109 0.34 3.35 -0.34
N ASN A 110 -0.23 2.82 0.76
CA ASN A 110 -0.02 3.38 2.09
C ASN A 110 1.39 3.10 2.60
N VAL A 111 1.86 1.85 2.43
CA VAL A 111 3.21 1.46 2.82
C VAL A 111 4.25 2.22 2.00
N ALA A 112 4.04 2.35 0.69
CA ALA A 112 4.91 3.13 -0.20
C ALA A 112 4.99 4.61 0.23
N GLN A 113 3.93 5.16 0.79
CA GLN A 113 3.88 6.56 1.25
C GLN A 113 4.59 6.82 2.58
N MET A 114 4.78 5.81 3.44
CA MET A 114 5.38 5.99 4.76
C MET A 114 6.76 6.66 4.73
N PRO A 115 7.75 6.20 3.93
CA PRO A 115 9.04 6.86 3.86
C PRO A 115 8.99 8.23 3.19
N ILE A 116 8.10 8.43 2.20
CA ILE A 116 7.91 9.73 1.53
C ILE A 116 7.39 10.75 2.52
N TRP A 117 6.41 10.36 3.34
CA TRP A 117 5.82 11.20 4.36
C TRP A 117 6.84 11.64 5.41
N ALA A 118 7.55 10.68 6.00
CA ALA A 118 8.59 10.95 6.98
C ALA A 118 9.76 11.76 6.39
N GLY A 119 10.13 11.48 5.14
CA GLY A 119 11.15 12.20 4.39
C GLY A 119 10.78 13.66 4.13
N LEU A 120 9.54 13.93 3.68
CA LEU A 120 9.05 15.30 3.47
C LEU A 120 9.05 16.12 4.77
N ILE A 121 8.63 15.52 5.89
CA ILE A 121 8.69 16.18 7.19
C ILE A 121 10.12 16.51 7.60
N TYR A 122 11.05 15.57 7.41
CA TYR A 122 12.47 15.79 7.71
C TYR A 122 13.07 16.88 6.83
N ILE A 123 12.85 16.83 5.52
CA ILE A 123 13.33 17.86 4.58
C ILE A 123 12.75 19.23 4.95
N PHE A 124 11.46 19.30 5.28
CA PHE A 124 10.82 20.55 5.69
C PHE A 124 11.43 21.10 7.00
N TYR A 125 11.71 20.24 7.99
CA TYR A 125 12.44 20.65 9.18
C TYR A 125 13.82 21.27 8.85
N LEU A 126 14.55 20.67 7.90
CA LEU A 126 15.82 21.22 7.43
C LEU A 126 15.64 22.57 6.71
N ILE A 127 14.58 22.74 5.94
CA ILE A 127 14.21 24.00 5.28
C ILE A 127 13.99 25.11 6.31
N LEU A 128 13.26 24.83 7.38
CA LEU A 128 12.99 25.80 8.44
C LEU A 128 14.30 26.29 9.11
N ASN A 129 15.31 25.43 9.19
CA ASN A 129 16.59 25.77 9.83
C ASN A 129 17.64 26.34 8.87
N HIS A 130 17.63 25.96 7.59
CA HIS A 130 18.73 26.29 6.67
C HIS A 130 18.30 27.06 5.42
N ASN A 131 17.03 26.97 5.02
CA ASN A 131 16.42 27.64 3.85
C ASN A 131 17.29 27.63 2.58
N ARG A 132 17.91 26.47 2.22
CA ARG A 132 18.77 26.31 1.05
C ARG A 132 17.97 25.92 -0.19
N TRP A 133 18.36 26.37 -1.37
CA TRP A 133 17.73 26.02 -2.64
C TRP A 133 17.67 24.49 -2.87
N SER A 134 18.76 23.77 -2.61
CA SER A 134 18.80 22.31 -2.77
C SER A 134 17.73 21.59 -1.97
N LEU A 135 17.43 22.03 -0.75
CA LEU A 135 16.37 21.44 0.09
C LEU A 135 14.99 21.67 -0.51
N TRP A 136 14.73 22.86 -1.06
CA TRP A 136 13.46 23.16 -1.73
C TRP A 136 13.27 22.36 -3.02
N LEU A 137 14.34 22.20 -3.83
CA LEU A 137 14.28 21.39 -5.04
C LEU A 137 14.01 19.91 -4.72
N ILE A 138 14.73 19.34 -3.73
CA ILE A 138 14.50 17.97 -3.27
C ILE A 138 13.08 17.84 -2.72
N PHE A 139 12.60 18.81 -1.92
CA PHE A 139 11.24 18.81 -1.40
C PHE A 139 10.21 18.77 -2.53
N GLY A 140 10.36 19.60 -3.56
CA GLY A 140 9.46 19.64 -4.72
C GLY A 140 9.41 18.28 -5.46
N VAL A 141 10.58 17.68 -5.75
CA VAL A 141 10.64 16.36 -6.38
C VAL A 141 9.97 15.28 -5.53
N VAL A 142 10.29 15.21 -4.22
CA VAL A 142 9.72 14.21 -3.31
C VAL A 142 8.23 14.42 -3.11
N ALA A 143 7.75 15.67 -3.07
CA ALA A 143 6.32 15.98 -3.01
C ALA A 143 5.57 15.51 -4.28
N GLY A 144 6.15 15.73 -5.46
CA GLY A 144 5.60 15.24 -6.72
C GLY A 144 5.56 13.71 -6.79
N ILE A 145 6.63 13.02 -6.36
CA ILE A 145 6.66 11.56 -6.22
C ILE A 145 5.60 11.10 -5.20
N GLY A 146 5.43 11.83 -4.11
CA GLY A 146 4.38 11.57 -3.12
C GLY A 146 2.97 11.62 -3.73
N MET A 147 2.70 12.61 -4.57
CA MET A 147 1.45 12.71 -5.33
C MET A 147 1.29 11.55 -6.33
N LEU A 148 2.36 11.15 -7.01
CA LEU A 148 2.38 9.97 -7.90
C LEU A 148 2.25 8.64 -7.15
N THR A 149 2.47 8.62 -5.82
CA THR A 149 2.30 7.44 -4.99
C THR A 149 0.86 7.32 -4.49
N LYS A 150 0.34 8.38 -3.90
CA LYS A 150 -1.04 8.44 -3.39
C LYS A 150 -1.45 9.88 -3.08
N TYR A 151 -2.66 10.28 -3.47
CA TYR A 151 -3.15 11.66 -3.27
C TYR A 151 -3.22 12.09 -1.80
N THR A 152 -3.27 11.17 -0.84
CA THR A 152 -3.34 11.53 0.58
C THR A 152 -2.15 12.35 1.07
N VAL A 153 -1.03 12.39 0.35
CA VAL A 153 0.10 13.29 0.67
C VAL A 153 -0.30 14.78 0.65
N VAL A 154 -1.38 15.13 -0.04
CA VAL A 154 -1.92 16.50 -0.06
C VAL A 154 -2.25 16.99 1.35
N PHE A 155 -2.68 16.10 2.26
CA PHE A 155 -2.94 16.46 3.66
C PHE A 155 -1.66 16.87 4.41
N LEU A 156 -0.52 16.23 4.10
CA LEU A 156 0.76 16.66 4.63
C LEU A 156 1.20 17.98 4.03
N ILE A 157 1.12 18.13 2.70
CA ILE A 157 1.49 19.38 2.01
C ILE A 157 0.65 20.53 2.56
N PHE A 158 -0.66 20.34 2.69
CA PHE A 158 -1.56 21.31 3.31
C PHE A 158 -1.15 21.65 4.75
N SER A 159 -0.79 20.64 5.54
CA SER A 159 -0.30 20.85 6.92
C SER A 159 0.99 21.67 6.95
N ILE A 160 1.92 21.40 6.05
CA ILE A 160 3.19 22.14 5.91
C ILE A 160 2.92 23.61 5.53
N VAL A 161 2.06 23.84 4.55
CA VAL A 161 1.66 25.18 4.13
C VAL A 161 1.00 25.92 5.29
N LEU A 162 0.00 25.31 5.93
CA LEU A 162 -0.72 25.93 7.04
C LEU A 162 0.19 26.23 8.23
N PHE A 163 1.05 25.29 8.63
CA PHE A 163 2.04 25.52 9.68
C PHE A 163 2.95 26.70 9.36
N SER A 164 3.48 26.77 8.15
CA SER A 164 4.38 27.85 7.77
C SER A 164 3.68 29.22 7.74
N LEU A 165 2.42 29.27 7.34
CA LEU A 165 1.63 30.52 7.33
C LEU A 165 1.23 31.00 8.73
N LEU A 166 0.90 30.07 9.63
CA LEU A 166 0.47 30.38 11.01
C LEU A 166 1.64 30.64 11.97
N THR A 167 2.88 30.47 11.54
CA THR A 167 4.07 30.63 12.37
C THR A 167 4.97 31.76 11.83
N PRO A 168 6.03 32.16 12.54
CA PRO A 168 7.00 33.11 12.03
C PRO A 168 7.63 32.72 10.68
N TYR A 169 7.54 31.46 10.26
CA TYR A 169 8.05 30.98 8.99
C TYR A 169 7.29 31.46 7.74
N ARG A 170 6.20 32.21 7.90
CA ARG A 170 5.45 32.85 6.78
C ARG A 170 6.33 33.68 5.84
N HIS A 171 7.47 34.20 6.32
CA HIS A 171 8.44 34.92 5.49
C HIS A 171 9.06 34.08 4.38
N LEU A 172 9.07 32.75 4.51
CA LEU A 172 9.56 31.83 3.46
C LEU A 172 8.79 32.03 2.14
N TRP A 173 7.49 32.33 2.22
CA TRP A 173 6.61 32.52 1.05
C TRP A 173 6.87 33.81 0.27
N LEU A 174 7.66 34.72 0.83
CA LEU A 174 8.11 35.94 0.14
C LEU A 174 9.30 35.67 -0.80
N SER A 175 9.89 34.49 -0.74
CA SER A 175 10.98 34.05 -1.64
C SER A 175 10.47 33.20 -2.79
N ALA A 176 11.24 33.10 -3.89
CA ALA A 176 10.89 32.24 -5.03
C ALA A 176 10.98 30.74 -4.72
N LYS A 177 11.66 30.34 -3.64
CA LYS A 177 12.00 28.93 -3.33
C LYS A 177 10.78 28.01 -3.18
N PRO A 178 9.75 28.32 -2.35
CA PRO A 178 8.57 27.48 -2.23
C PRO A 178 7.78 27.39 -3.55
N TRP A 179 7.74 28.45 -4.33
CA TRP A 179 7.05 28.48 -5.62
C TRP A 179 7.73 27.62 -6.67
N VAL A 180 9.07 27.66 -6.72
CA VAL A 180 9.86 26.75 -7.59
C VAL A 180 9.69 25.30 -7.14
N ALA A 181 9.68 25.01 -5.84
CA ALA A 181 9.41 23.68 -5.32
C ALA A 181 8.00 23.20 -5.71
N THR A 182 6.99 24.05 -5.62
CA THR A 182 5.62 23.76 -6.06
C THR A 182 5.56 23.48 -7.56
N LEU A 183 6.20 24.32 -8.38
CA LEU A 183 6.27 24.11 -9.83
C LEU A 183 6.94 22.79 -10.17
N LEU A 184 8.02 22.47 -9.48
CA LEU A 184 8.73 21.20 -9.68
C LEU A 184 7.89 19.99 -9.27
N ALA A 185 7.14 20.09 -8.16
CA ALA A 185 6.20 19.04 -7.76
C ALA A 185 5.08 18.83 -8.80
N LEU A 186 4.53 19.90 -9.34
CA LEU A 186 3.54 19.85 -10.40
C LEU A 186 4.11 19.28 -11.69
N LEU A 187 5.36 19.63 -12.05
CA LEU A 187 6.04 19.07 -13.21
C LEU A 187 6.23 17.55 -13.08
N VAL A 188 6.66 17.08 -11.92
CA VAL A 188 6.81 15.64 -11.66
C VAL A 188 5.46 14.92 -11.71
N PHE A 189 4.39 15.56 -11.25
CA PHE A 189 3.04 15.00 -11.22
C PHE A 189 2.30 15.14 -12.58
N SER A 190 2.71 16.04 -13.46
CA SER A 190 2.00 16.41 -14.69
C SER A 190 1.73 15.25 -15.67
N PRO A 191 2.60 14.20 -15.83
CA PRO A 191 2.27 13.08 -16.70
C PRO A 191 1.01 12.31 -16.24
N HIS A 192 0.80 12.23 -14.92
CA HIS A 192 -0.41 11.62 -14.37
C HIS A 192 -1.64 12.52 -14.55
N LEU A 193 -1.50 13.83 -14.41
CA LEU A 193 -2.60 14.77 -14.73
C LEU A 193 -3.04 14.66 -16.19
N TRP A 194 -2.08 14.54 -17.09
CA TRP A 194 -2.36 14.31 -18.51
C TRP A 194 -3.12 12.99 -18.72
N TRP A 195 -2.68 11.91 -18.06
CA TRP A 195 -3.36 10.61 -18.11
C TRP A 195 -4.81 10.70 -17.57
N LEU A 196 -5.02 11.39 -16.45
CA LEU A 196 -6.36 11.61 -15.89
C LEU A 196 -7.28 12.33 -16.86
N TYR A 197 -6.78 13.37 -17.53
CA TYR A 197 -7.54 14.11 -18.54
C TYR A 197 -7.94 13.20 -19.72
N GLN A 198 -7.04 12.36 -20.20
CA GLN A 198 -7.32 11.42 -21.30
C GLN A 198 -8.27 10.27 -20.92
N HIS A 199 -8.43 9.98 -19.64
CA HIS A 199 -9.27 8.88 -19.14
C HIS A 199 -10.45 9.39 -18.28
N ASP A 200 -11.01 10.56 -18.62
CA ASP A 200 -12.23 11.11 -18.02
C ASP A 200 -12.21 11.14 -16.48
N TRP A 201 -11.05 11.49 -15.90
CA TRP A 201 -10.84 11.57 -14.44
C TRP A 201 -11.17 10.25 -13.71
N LEU A 202 -10.92 9.13 -14.33
CA LEU A 202 -11.30 7.79 -13.93
C LEU A 202 -11.02 7.49 -12.44
N THR A 203 -9.85 7.90 -11.92
CA THR A 203 -9.51 7.67 -10.51
C THR A 203 -10.40 8.44 -9.54
N PHE A 204 -10.80 9.65 -9.89
CA PHE A 204 -11.72 10.44 -9.07
C PHE A 204 -13.14 9.89 -9.12
N ASN A 205 -13.61 9.45 -10.29
CA ASN A 205 -14.91 8.77 -10.43
C ASN A 205 -14.96 7.49 -9.59
N TYR A 206 -13.85 6.73 -9.53
CA TYR A 206 -13.75 5.56 -8.65
C TYR A 206 -13.80 5.93 -7.18
N ILE A 207 -13.09 6.99 -6.74
CA ILE A 207 -13.14 7.46 -5.35
C ILE A 207 -14.55 7.90 -4.98
N GLN A 208 -15.23 8.62 -5.85
CA GLN A 208 -16.61 9.07 -5.66
C GLN A 208 -17.56 7.87 -5.52
N SER A 209 -17.52 6.91 -6.45
CA SER A 209 -18.38 5.71 -6.39
C SER A 209 -18.15 4.87 -5.12
N ARG A 210 -16.93 4.86 -4.59
CA ARG A 210 -16.60 4.18 -3.32
C ARG A 210 -17.10 4.92 -2.09
N SER A 211 -17.25 6.23 -2.15
CA SER A 211 -17.84 7.04 -1.07
C SER A 211 -19.38 7.03 -1.10
N GLU A 212 -19.97 6.93 -2.28
CA GLU A 212 -21.43 6.87 -2.47
C GLU A 212 -22.05 5.50 -2.16
N SER A 213 -21.24 4.43 -2.16
CA SER A 213 -21.72 3.06 -1.90
C SER A 213 -22.11 2.77 -0.44
N THR A 214 -21.99 3.74 0.45
CA THR A 214 -22.53 3.70 1.81
C THR A 214 -23.75 4.59 1.84
N ASP A 215 -24.90 4.07 2.33
CA ASP A 215 -26.18 4.75 2.48
C ASP A 215 -26.05 6.27 2.57
N HIS A 216 -26.76 6.99 1.68
CA HIS A 216 -26.70 8.46 1.52
C HIS A 216 -27.10 9.27 2.78
N HIS A 217 -27.10 8.66 3.96
CA HIS A 217 -27.39 9.32 5.21
C HIS A 217 -26.09 9.84 5.86
N TYR A 218 -26.04 11.14 6.06
CA TYR A 218 -25.02 11.78 6.90
C TYR A 218 -24.94 11.04 8.25
N ASN A 219 -23.78 10.44 8.53
CA ASN A 219 -23.56 9.71 9.76
C ASN A 219 -22.24 10.11 10.44
N PRO A 220 -22.26 11.07 11.35
CA PRO A 220 -21.05 11.53 12.03
C PRO A 220 -20.40 10.45 12.93
N LEU A 221 -21.15 9.40 13.31
CA LEU A 221 -20.62 8.32 14.15
C LEU A 221 -19.51 7.52 13.45
N VAL A 222 -19.44 7.53 12.12
CA VAL A 222 -18.35 6.88 11.38
C VAL A 222 -16.97 7.50 11.70
N ALA A 223 -16.93 8.80 12.02
CA ALA A 223 -15.70 9.46 12.44
C ALA A 223 -15.15 8.88 13.75
N PHE A 224 -16.02 8.52 14.69
CA PHE A 224 -15.59 7.89 15.95
C PHE A 224 -15.09 6.46 15.75
N LYS A 225 -15.61 5.72 14.75
CA LYS A 225 -15.03 4.43 14.35
C LYS A 225 -13.60 4.60 13.82
N TYR A 226 -13.38 5.63 12.98
CA TYR A 226 -12.04 5.97 12.53
C TYR A 226 -11.12 6.29 13.72
N LEU A 227 -11.55 7.18 14.64
CA LEU A 227 -10.76 7.55 15.82
C LEU A 227 -10.43 6.34 16.71
N ALA A 228 -11.40 5.48 16.97
CA ALA A 228 -11.20 4.26 17.77
C ALA A 228 -10.17 3.33 17.10
N ALA A 229 -10.22 3.17 15.77
CA ALA A 229 -9.23 2.40 15.03
C ALA A 229 -7.82 3.02 15.17
N GLN A 230 -7.69 4.36 15.06
CA GLN A 230 -6.40 5.01 15.25
C GLN A 230 -5.85 4.81 16.67
N VAL A 231 -6.68 4.97 17.72
CA VAL A 231 -6.27 4.71 19.09
C VAL A 231 -5.82 3.26 19.27
N SER A 232 -6.54 2.31 18.70
CA SER A 232 -6.20 0.87 18.77
C SER A 232 -4.81 0.59 18.17
N ASN A 233 -4.42 1.31 17.10
CA ASN A 233 -3.10 1.14 16.49
C ASN A 233 -1.94 1.55 17.41
N PHE A 234 -2.18 2.43 18.39
CA PHE A 234 -1.16 2.85 19.36
C PHE A 234 -1.10 1.99 20.61
N LEU A 235 -2.03 1.05 20.82
CA LEU A 235 -2.09 0.26 22.06
C LEU A 235 -0.77 -0.43 22.41
N PRO A 236 -0.04 -1.09 21.49
CA PRO A 236 1.24 -1.70 21.85
C PRO A 236 2.26 -0.69 22.37
N LEU A 237 2.37 0.46 21.71
CA LEU A 237 3.25 1.56 22.13
C LEU A 237 2.86 2.08 23.51
N LEU A 238 1.57 2.36 23.73
CA LEU A 238 1.06 2.87 25.00
C LEU A 238 1.23 1.86 26.12
N ILE A 239 0.95 0.57 25.90
CA ILE A 239 1.15 -0.49 26.91
C ILE A 239 2.61 -0.57 27.31
N ILE A 240 3.56 -0.55 26.37
CA ILE A 240 4.98 -0.59 26.69
C ILE A 240 5.38 0.62 27.55
N LEU A 241 4.89 1.82 27.22
CA LEU A 241 5.19 3.02 27.99
C LEU A 241 4.58 2.95 29.40
N LEU A 242 3.31 2.55 29.53
CA LEU A 242 2.59 2.47 30.81
C LEU A 242 3.15 1.37 31.73
N CYS A 243 3.61 0.24 31.18
CA CYS A 243 4.24 -0.83 31.96
C CYS A 243 5.63 -0.43 32.53
N ASN A 244 6.22 0.65 32.02
CA ASN A 244 7.47 1.19 32.57
C ASN A 244 7.16 2.20 33.68
N LYS A 245 6.91 1.69 34.89
CA LYS A 245 6.61 2.50 36.09
C LYS A 245 7.58 3.67 36.24
N SER A 246 7.09 4.84 36.67
CA SER A 246 7.83 6.11 36.81
C SER A 246 8.21 6.81 35.47
N LEU A 247 7.76 6.33 34.31
CA LEU A 247 7.77 7.16 33.12
C LEU A 247 6.74 8.28 33.29
N TYR A 248 7.16 9.52 33.01
CA TYR A 248 6.25 10.65 32.93
C TYR A 248 6.60 11.55 31.74
N LEU A 249 5.61 12.23 31.23
CA LEU A 249 5.73 13.17 30.12
C LEU A 249 5.81 14.60 30.68
N ASN A 250 6.79 15.36 30.20
CA ASN A 250 6.94 16.78 30.56
C ASN A 250 6.84 17.64 29.29
N PHE A 251 5.71 18.29 29.10
CA PHE A 251 5.45 19.14 27.93
C PHE A 251 6.36 20.36 27.82
N ASN A 252 6.98 20.78 28.92
CA ASN A 252 7.93 21.90 28.96
C ASN A 252 9.38 21.46 28.70
N TYR A 253 9.62 20.16 28.50
CA TYR A 253 10.97 19.64 28.29
C TYR A 253 11.55 20.04 26.93
N LEU A 254 10.70 20.15 25.90
CA LEU A 254 11.10 20.61 24.57
C LEU A 254 10.96 22.14 24.45
N ASN A 255 11.83 22.75 23.62
CA ASN A 255 11.59 24.10 23.18
C ASN A 255 10.26 24.22 22.41
N LYS A 256 9.63 25.38 22.47
CA LYS A 256 8.30 25.63 21.94
C LYS A 256 8.21 25.35 20.41
N ASN A 257 9.25 25.69 19.66
CA ASN A 257 9.24 25.56 18.20
C ASN A 257 9.25 24.10 17.78
N ASP A 258 10.16 23.29 18.32
CA ASP A 258 10.25 21.85 18.01
C ASP A 258 9.00 21.12 18.48
N ARG A 259 8.48 21.45 19.67
CA ARG A 259 7.24 20.89 20.18
C ARG A 259 6.08 21.19 19.22
N ASN A 260 5.88 22.44 18.84
CA ASN A 260 4.80 22.81 17.94
C ASN A 260 4.96 22.14 16.56
N PHE A 261 6.19 22.07 16.04
CA PHE A 261 6.48 21.37 14.79
C PHE A 261 6.09 19.88 14.87
N LEU A 262 6.58 19.16 15.89
CA LEU A 262 6.29 17.74 16.03
C LEU A 262 4.80 17.45 16.19
N PHE A 263 4.10 18.21 17.05
CA PHE A 263 2.66 18.01 17.27
C PHE A 263 1.87 18.34 16.01
N PHE A 264 2.22 19.41 15.31
CA PHE A 264 1.51 19.80 14.10
C PHE A 264 1.75 18.80 12.96
N MET A 265 3.00 18.44 12.68
CA MET A 265 3.31 17.49 11.59
C MET A 265 2.89 16.07 11.90
N GLY A 266 2.94 15.64 13.15
CA GLY A 266 2.66 14.25 13.56
C GLY A 266 1.23 13.97 13.95
N LEU A 267 0.39 14.97 14.23
CA LEU A 267 -1.00 14.75 14.67
C LEU A 267 -2.03 15.44 13.77
N PHE A 268 -1.75 16.66 13.31
CA PHE A 268 -2.74 17.47 12.60
C PHE A 268 -3.29 16.80 11.34
N PRO A 269 -2.50 16.11 10.47
CA PRO A 269 -3.06 15.45 9.29
C PRO A 269 -4.09 14.37 9.63
N GLY A 270 -3.84 13.58 10.68
CA GLY A 270 -4.78 12.56 11.14
C GLY A 270 -6.04 13.16 11.79
N ILE A 271 -5.88 14.25 12.54
CA ILE A 271 -6.99 15.03 13.11
C ILE A 271 -7.82 15.67 11.98
N LEU A 272 -7.17 16.19 10.93
CA LEU A 272 -7.85 16.76 9.77
C LEU A 272 -8.75 15.70 9.08
N LEU A 273 -8.27 14.47 8.91
CA LEU A 273 -9.12 13.40 8.39
C LEU A 273 -10.32 13.09 9.30
N PHE A 274 -10.12 13.09 10.61
CA PHE A 274 -11.23 12.92 11.56
C PHE A 274 -12.26 14.05 11.43
N ILE A 275 -11.82 15.29 11.33
CA ILE A 275 -12.71 16.45 11.15
C ILE A 275 -13.46 16.35 9.82
N ILE A 276 -12.80 15.99 8.72
CA ILE A 276 -13.43 15.78 7.41
C ILE A 276 -14.49 14.67 7.51
N SER A 277 -14.16 13.53 8.12
CA SER A 277 -15.12 12.45 8.35
C SER A 277 -16.33 12.89 9.17
N LEU A 278 -16.09 13.68 10.22
CA LEU A 278 -17.13 14.20 11.12
C LEU A 278 -18.07 15.17 10.40
N ILE A 279 -17.50 16.12 9.65
CA ILE A 279 -18.26 17.18 8.96
C ILE A 279 -19.01 16.62 7.75
N ALA A 280 -18.36 15.78 6.95
CA ALA A 280 -18.95 15.21 5.73
C ALA A 280 -19.77 13.94 5.98
N GLY A 281 -19.70 13.33 7.17
CA GLY A 281 -20.39 12.07 7.48
C GLY A 281 -19.90 10.87 6.68
N ILE A 282 -18.69 10.95 6.08
CA ILE A 282 -18.12 9.92 5.21
C ILE A 282 -17.25 8.93 5.99
N ASN A 283 -17.33 7.65 5.58
CA ASN A 283 -16.56 6.58 6.18
C ASN A 283 -15.13 6.54 5.60
N ILE A 284 -14.20 7.26 6.25
CA ILE A 284 -12.78 7.21 5.91
C ILE A 284 -12.19 5.87 6.36
N LYS A 285 -11.49 5.18 5.45
CA LYS A 285 -10.78 3.95 5.79
C LYS A 285 -9.63 4.26 6.74
N ASP A 286 -9.57 3.55 7.86
CA ASP A 286 -8.59 3.75 8.94
C ASP A 286 -7.14 3.66 8.43
N MET A 287 -6.84 2.73 7.52
CA MET A 287 -5.52 2.55 6.92
C MET A 287 -5.01 3.75 6.10
N TRP A 288 -5.88 4.70 5.71
CA TRP A 288 -5.44 5.90 4.98
C TRP A 288 -4.57 6.82 5.83
N ALA A 289 -4.70 6.75 7.16
CA ALA A 289 -3.88 7.51 8.10
C ALA A 289 -2.53 6.85 8.43
N SER A 290 -2.27 5.63 7.98
CA SER A 290 -1.06 4.90 8.38
C SER A 290 0.26 5.66 8.17
N PRO A 291 0.51 6.42 7.07
CA PRO A 291 1.75 7.18 6.94
C PRO A 291 1.82 8.40 7.88
N MET A 292 0.67 8.90 8.39
CA MET A 292 0.58 10.11 9.20
C MET A 292 1.17 9.95 10.60
N TRP A 293 1.27 8.71 11.09
CA TRP A 293 1.60 8.40 12.48
C TRP A 293 3.09 8.13 12.73
N SER A 294 3.95 8.33 11.73
CA SER A 294 5.39 8.06 11.84
C SER A 294 6.08 8.83 12.97
N LEU A 295 5.57 9.99 13.35
CA LEU A 295 6.16 10.84 14.39
C LEU A 295 5.60 10.59 15.80
N VAL A 296 4.55 9.78 15.99
CA VAL A 296 3.90 9.61 17.31
C VAL A 296 4.88 9.10 18.37
N ALA A 297 5.70 8.09 18.01
CA ALA A 297 6.73 7.62 18.92
C ALA A 297 7.75 8.73 19.25
N LEU A 298 8.18 9.50 18.26
CA LEU A 298 9.12 10.61 18.47
C LEU A 298 8.51 11.70 19.37
N ILE A 299 7.22 12.05 19.17
CA ILE A 299 6.50 13.00 20.05
C ILE A 299 6.56 12.49 21.50
N LEU A 300 6.15 11.25 21.76
CA LEU A 300 6.12 10.71 23.11
C LEU A 300 7.51 10.66 23.77
N PHE A 301 8.51 10.13 23.03
CA PHE A 301 9.88 10.07 23.53
C PHE A 301 10.49 11.46 23.77
N SER A 302 10.16 12.45 22.96
CA SER A 302 10.67 13.80 23.11
C SER A 302 10.19 14.48 24.41
N LEU A 303 9.04 14.08 24.92
CA LEU A 303 8.47 14.58 26.16
C LEU A 303 9.01 13.86 27.42
N ILE A 304 9.71 12.74 27.29
CA ILE A 304 10.33 12.06 28.42
C ILE A 304 11.63 12.77 28.80
N PRO A 305 11.82 13.23 30.06
CA PRO A 305 13.11 13.80 30.49
C PRO A 305 14.26 12.82 30.30
N GLU A 306 15.45 13.33 29.99
CA GLU A 306 16.64 12.50 29.68
C GLU A 306 17.03 11.58 30.85
N SER A 307 16.96 12.09 32.07
CA SER A 307 17.23 11.30 33.28
C SER A 307 16.30 10.11 33.43
N VAL A 308 15.01 10.30 33.15
CA VAL A 308 13.99 9.26 33.20
C VAL A 308 14.21 8.23 32.09
N PHE A 309 14.48 8.70 30.88
CA PHE A 309 14.79 7.85 29.73
C PHE A 309 16.00 6.94 30.03
N ASN A 310 17.11 7.51 30.51
CA ASN A 310 18.33 6.76 30.81
C ASN A 310 18.10 5.66 31.88
N GLN A 311 17.22 5.91 32.86
CA GLN A 311 16.88 4.90 33.86
C GLN A 311 15.98 3.79 33.32
N ARG A 312 15.14 4.08 32.33
CA ARG A 312 14.09 3.16 31.83
C ARG A 312 14.38 2.49 30.50
N GLN A 313 15.45 2.88 29.81
CA GLN A 313 15.77 2.36 28.46
C GLN A 313 15.79 0.82 28.37
N ARG A 314 16.28 0.11 29.43
CA ARG A 314 16.30 -1.36 29.47
C ARG A 314 14.88 -1.95 29.50
N GLY A 315 13.98 -1.35 30.29
CA GLY A 315 12.57 -1.77 30.35
C GLY A 315 11.83 -1.51 29.04
N LEU A 316 12.06 -0.36 28.45
CA LEU A 316 11.49 0.03 27.15
C LEU A 316 11.90 -0.95 26.04
N ILE A 317 13.20 -1.20 25.89
CA ILE A 317 13.68 -2.11 24.84
C ILE A 317 13.22 -3.55 25.06
N LYS A 318 13.12 -4.02 26.33
CA LYS A 318 12.55 -5.32 26.66
C LYS A 318 11.08 -5.40 26.23
N GLY A 319 10.28 -4.38 26.52
CA GLY A 319 8.87 -4.31 26.11
C GLY A 319 8.73 -4.33 24.57
N LEU A 320 9.58 -3.59 23.85
CA LEU A 320 9.60 -3.61 22.40
C LEU A 320 9.95 -5.00 21.86
N TRP A 321 10.96 -5.67 22.39
CA TRP A 321 11.31 -7.03 21.98
C TRP A 321 10.18 -8.03 22.22
N ILE A 322 9.50 -7.95 23.35
CA ILE A 322 8.33 -8.78 23.64
C ILE A 322 7.24 -8.55 22.59
N TRP A 323 6.95 -7.29 22.27
CA TRP A 323 5.97 -6.95 21.23
C TRP A 323 6.36 -7.49 19.85
N LEU A 324 7.59 -7.23 19.42
CA LEU A 324 8.07 -7.67 18.09
C LEU A 324 8.10 -9.20 17.98
N SER A 325 8.48 -9.90 19.04
CA SER A 325 8.44 -11.37 19.07
C SER A 325 7.00 -11.88 19.02
N LEU A 326 6.10 -11.28 19.80
CA LEU A 326 4.69 -11.66 19.83
C LEU A 326 4.02 -11.47 18.47
N ILE A 327 4.15 -10.27 17.89
CA ILE A 327 3.50 -9.98 16.60
C ILE A 327 4.08 -10.83 15.45
N THR A 328 5.38 -11.15 15.48
CA THR A 328 6.01 -12.03 14.52
C THR A 328 5.51 -13.46 14.68
N LEU A 329 5.37 -13.96 15.90
CA LEU A 329 4.81 -15.29 16.19
C LEU A 329 3.34 -15.37 15.74
N VAL A 330 2.54 -14.35 16.06
CA VAL A 330 1.13 -14.28 15.65
C VAL A 330 1.04 -14.26 14.11
N MET A 331 1.89 -13.49 13.43
CA MET A 331 1.95 -13.45 11.97
C MET A 331 2.30 -14.84 11.40
N ALA A 332 3.35 -15.47 11.88
CA ALA A 332 3.76 -16.80 11.41
C ALA A 332 2.65 -17.84 11.64
N SER A 333 2.03 -17.84 12.83
CA SER A 333 0.91 -18.71 13.14
C SER A 333 -0.31 -18.46 12.26
N TYR A 334 -0.62 -17.20 11.98
CA TYR A 334 -1.73 -16.83 11.09
C TYR A 334 -1.47 -17.32 9.64
N LEU A 335 -0.26 -17.12 9.11
CA LEU A 335 0.12 -17.53 7.78
C LEU A 335 0.11 -19.07 7.63
N GLN A 336 0.50 -19.80 8.68
CA GLN A 336 0.58 -21.25 8.66
C GLN A 336 -0.76 -21.92 8.95
N PHE A 337 -1.45 -21.51 9.99
CA PHE A 337 -2.62 -22.20 10.56
C PHE A 337 -3.94 -21.41 10.42
N GLY A 338 -3.89 -20.16 9.98
CA GLY A 338 -5.06 -19.27 9.97
C GLY A 338 -6.23 -19.80 9.15
N GLY A 339 -5.97 -20.44 8.01
CA GLY A 339 -7.00 -21.08 7.19
C GLY A 339 -7.70 -22.24 7.91
N GLN A 340 -6.91 -23.08 8.62
CA GLN A 340 -7.43 -24.21 9.41
C GLN A 340 -8.27 -23.71 10.60
N ILE A 341 -7.76 -22.75 11.37
CA ILE A 341 -8.45 -22.21 12.56
C ILE A 341 -9.78 -21.54 12.18
N ARG A 342 -9.81 -20.82 11.07
CA ARG A 342 -11.04 -20.14 10.61
C ARG A 342 -12.00 -21.06 9.82
N HIS A 343 -11.56 -22.25 9.45
CA HIS A 343 -12.26 -23.15 8.49
C HIS A 343 -12.62 -22.45 7.16
N LYS A 344 -11.88 -21.38 6.83
CA LYS A 344 -12.11 -20.54 5.66
C LYS A 344 -10.78 -19.97 5.14
N PRO A 345 -10.47 -20.09 3.83
CA PRO A 345 -9.27 -19.51 3.27
C PRO A 345 -9.33 -17.97 3.31
N SER A 346 -8.21 -17.36 3.64
CA SER A 346 -7.91 -15.96 3.34
C SER A 346 -7.33 -15.85 1.93
N ARG A 347 -7.06 -14.63 1.48
CA ARG A 347 -6.37 -14.43 0.21
C ARG A 347 -4.98 -15.06 0.16
N LEU A 348 -4.29 -15.16 1.30
CA LEU A 348 -2.96 -15.76 1.44
C LEU A 348 -2.94 -17.30 1.33
N ASP A 349 -4.11 -17.93 1.39
CA ASP A 349 -4.27 -19.39 1.39
C ASP A 349 -4.67 -19.96 0.02
N TRP A 350 -4.82 -19.10 -1.01
CA TRP A 350 -5.23 -19.53 -2.35
C TRP A 350 -4.14 -20.38 -3.02
N PRO A 351 -4.50 -21.46 -3.76
CA PRO A 351 -3.55 -22.34 -4.42
C PRO A 351 -2.99 -21.69 -5.71
N GLN A 352 -2.32 -20.54 -5.58
CA GLN A 352 -1.87 -19.71 -6.68
C GLN A 352 -0.99 -20.46 -7.68
N GLN A 353 -0.04 -21.26 -7.17
CA GLN A 353 0.88 -22.01 -8.02
C GLN A 353 0.13 -23.02 -8.89
N GLN A 354 -0.83 -23.75 -8.30
CA GLN A 354 -1.63 -24.74 -9.03
C GLN A 354 -2.53 -24.10 -10.07
N ILE A 355 -3.14 -22.95 -9.75
CA ILE A 355 -3.98 -22.19 -10.69
C ILE A 355 -3.15 -21.76 -11.90
N SER A 356 -2.00 -21.13 -11.66
CA SER A 356 -1.09 -20.66 -12.71
C SER A 356 -0.63 -21.80 -13.62
N GLN A 357 -0.18 -22.93 -13.02
CA GLN A 357 0.27 -24.09 -13.77
C GLN A 357 -0.84 -24.71 -14.62
N LYS A 358 -2.07 -24.85 -14.08
CA LYS A 358 -3.20 -25.39 -14.84
C LYS A 358 -3.57 -24.51 -16.04
N VAL A 359 -3.61 -23.18 -15.86
CA VAL A 359 -3.87 -22.26 -16.98
C VAL A 359 -2.78 -22.37 -18.05
N GLN A 360 -1.52 -22.35 -17.64
CA GLN A 360 -0.38 -22.45 -18.57
C GLN A 360 -0.35 -23.78 -19.30
N GLN A 361 -0.48 -24.89 -18.60
CA GLN A 361 -0.54 -26.23 -19.20
C GLN A 361 -1.70 -26.35 -20.18
N GLN A 362 -2.90 -25.97 -19.75
CA GLN A 362 -4.09 -26.04 -20.59
C GLN A 362 -3.96 -25.21 -21.87
N TRP A 363 -3.43 -23.99 -21.77
CA TRP A 363 -3.21 -23.15 -22.94
C TRP A 363 -2.26 -23.81 -23.95
N TYR A 364 -1.13 -24.31 -23.49
CA TYR A 364 -0.13 -24.92 -24.37
C TYR A 364 -0.49 -26.31 -24.89
N THR A 365 -1.53 -26.98 -24.36
CA THR A 365 -2.10 -28.18 -25.02
C THR A 365 -3.00 -27.82 -26.22
N MET A 366 -3.43 -26.55 -26.34
CA MET A 366 -4.38 -26.11 -27.35
C MET A 366 -3.77 -25.13 -28.34
N SER A 367 -2.69 -24.45 -27.96
CA SER A 367 -2.10 -23.35 -28.71
C SER A 367 -0.57 -23.44 -28.76
N GLN A 368 0.00 -23.13 -29.94
CA GLN A 368 1.45 -22.96 -30.13
C GLN A 368 1.90 -21.52 -29.86
N CYS A 369 0.97 -20.58 -29.77
CA CYS A 369 1.26 -19.18 -29.47
C CYS A 369 1.35 -18.93 -27.96
N PRO A 370 2.10 -17.92 -27.52
CA PRO A 370 2.15 -17.53 -26.12
C PRO A 370 0.77 -17.09 -25.60
N LEU A 371 0.53 -17.28 -24.29
CA LEU A 371 -0.66 -16.75 -23.62
C LEU A 371 -0.44 -15.28 -23.30
N ASP A 372 -0.98 -14.39 -24.12
CA ASP A 372 -0.80 -12.94 -23.98
C ASP A 372 -1.87 -12.26 -23.12
N ASN A 373 -3.05 -12.86 -22.96
CA ASN A 373 -4.17 -12.22 -22.27
C ASN A 373 -4.93 -13.21 -21.39
N ILE A 374 -5.27 -12.77 -20.18
CA ILE A 374 -6.17 -13.47 -19.26
C ILE A 374 -7.29 -12.52 -18.84
N THR A 375 -8.53 -13.04 -18.75
CA THR A 375 -9.69 -12.28 -18.27
C THR A 375 -10.63 -13.18 -17.45
N GLY A 376 -11.73 -12.65 -16.96
CA GLY A 376 -12.70 -13.38 -16.12
C GLY A 376 -12.75 -12.84 -14.70
N ASP A 377 -12.82 -13.71 -13.70
CA ASP A 377 -12.78 -13.27 -12.31
C ASP A 377 -11.46 -12.54 -12.04
N ASN A 378 -11.55 -11.31 -11.52
CA ASN A 378 -10.40 -10.43 -11.34
C ASN A 378 -9.30 -11.05 -10.47
N TRP A 379 -9.69 -11.73 -9.38
CA TRP A 379 -8.74 -12.32 -8.47
C TRP A 379 -8.06 -13.55 -9.07
N LEU A 380 -8.84 -14.44 -9.68
CA LEU A 380 -8.32 -15.63 -10.35
C LEU A 380 -7.40 -15.30 -11.52
N ALA A 381 -7.80 -14.32 -12.36
CA ALA A 381 -7.01 -13.89 -13.49
C ALA A 381 -5.63 -13.33 -13.06
N ILE A 382 -5.63 -12.47 -12.05
CA ILE A 382 -4.40 -11.89 -11.50
C ILE A 382 -3.51 -12.98 -10.87
N LEU A 383 -4.09 -13.89 -10.08
CA LEU A 383 -3.32 -14.98 -9.45
C LEU A 383 -2.69 -15.90 -10.49
N ALA A 384 -3.46 -16.29 -11.51
CA ALA A 384 -2.98 -17.15 -12.58
C ALA A 384 -1.77 -16.52 -13.27
N ALA A 385 -1.93 -15.29 -13.68
CA ALA A 385 -0.95 -14.59 -14.48
C ALA A 385 0.34 -14.24 -13.69
N THR A 386 0.27 -13.91 -12.39
CA THR A 386 1.44 -13.45 -11.60
C THR A 386 2.54 -14.51 -11.45
N LYS A 387 2.23 -15.80 -11.59
CA LYS A 387 3.21 -16.90 -11.44
C LYS A 387 3.71 -17.45 -12.77
N MET A 388 3.31 -16.86 -13.89
CA MET A 388 3.78 -17.29 -15.22
C MET A 388 5.07 -16.55 -15.59
N ASP A 389 6.02 -17.23 -16.22
CA ASP A 389 7.30 -16.64 -16.68
C ASP A 389 7.06 -15.52 -17.68
N GLN A 390 6.15 -15.74 -18.64
CA GLN A 390 5.62 -14.71 -19.52
C GLN A 390 4.32 -14.21 -18.89
N MET A 391 4.40 -13.09 -18.19
CA MET A 391 3.22 -12.49 -17.55
C MET A 391 2.23 -12.02 -18.63
N PRO A 392 1.08 -12.69 -18.82
CA PRO A 392 0.05 -12.20 -19.73
C PRO A 392 -0.62 -10.96 -19.16
N SER A 393 -1.10 -10.06 -20.02
CA SER A 393 -1.94 -8.94 -19.59
C SER A 393 -3.25 -9.40 -18.99
N VAL A 394 -3.74 -8.71 -17.96
CA VAL A 394 -4.99 -9.04 -17.29
C VAL A 394 -6.01 -7.93 -17.47
N MET A 395 -7.28 -8.33 -17.73
CA MET A 395 -8.40 -7.40 -17.71
C MET A 395 -8.85 -7.18 -16.27
N MET A 396 -8.55 -5.99 -15.74
CA MET A 396 -8.86 -5.64 -14.35
C MET A 396 -10.35 -5.42 -14.13
N SER A 397 -10.90 -6.09 -13.13
CA SER A 397 -12.32 -5.96 -12.70
C SER A 397 -13.33 -6.11 -13.85
N THR A 398 -13.01 -6.88 -14.87
CA THR A 398 -13.84 -7.05 -16.08
C THR A 398 -14.32 -5.73 -16.69
N SER A 399 -13.45 -4.71 -16.69
CA SER A 399 -13.82 -3.36 -17.15
C SER A 399 -12.90 -2.87 -18.26
N LYS A 400 -13.50 -2.45 -19.37
CA LYS A 400 -12.80 -1.83 -20.51
C LYS A 400 -12.08 -0.54 -20.08
N SER A 401 -12.72 0.30 -19.31
CA SER A 401 -12.15 1.56 -18.84
C SER A 401 -11.02 1.37 -17.83
N TYR A 402 -11.08 0.29 -17.02
CA TYR A 402 -10.03 -0.01 -16.05
C TYR A 402 -8.82 -0.71 -16.68
N SER A 403 -8.98 -1.20 -17.91
CA SER A 403 -7.97 -1.95 -18.65
C SER A 403 -7.85 -1.46 -20.10
N PRO A 404 -7.45 -0.20 -20.34
CA PRO A 404 -7.39 0.38 -21.68
C PRO A 404 -6.44 -0.37 -22.63
N TRP A 405 -5.51 -1.16 -22.11
CA TRP A 405 -4.62 -2.05 -22.86
C TRP A 405 -5.31 -3.30 -23.43
N MET A 406 -6.51 -3.67 -22.94
CA MET A 406 -7.25 -4.87 -23.35
C MET A 406 -8.34 -4.51 -24.36
N THR A 407 -7.95 -4.39 -25.62
CA THR A 407 -8.88 -4.08 -26.73
C THR A 407 -9.44 -5.34 -27.37
N LEU A 408 -10.62 -5.27 -28.01
CA LEU A 408 -11.20 -6.39 -28.76
C LEU A 408 -10.22 -6.91 -29.82
N SER A 409 -9.63 -6.02 -30.62
CA SER A 409 -8.65 -6.38 -31.66
C SER A 409 -7.48 -7.17 -31.10
N ARG A 410 -6.93 -6.78 -29.93
CA ARG A 410 -5.85 -7.52 -29.27
C ARG A 410 -6.30 -8.93 -28.86
N LEU A 411 -7.52 -9.07 -28.30
CA LEU A 411 -8.05 -10.36 -27.87
C LEU A 411 -8.31 -11.28 -29.08
N GLU A 412 -8.79 -10.74 -30.20
CA GLU A 412 -9.01 -11.49 -31.45
C GLU A 412 -7.71 -11.96 -32.08
N GLN A 413 -6.68 -11.11 -32.08
CA GLN A 413 -5.39 -11.40 -32.71
C GLN A 413 -4.52 -12.37 -31.89
N LYS A 414 -4.53 -12.22 -30.56
CA LYS A 414 -3.64 -12.95 -29.65
C LYS A 414 -4.33 -14.03 -28.84
N GLY A 415 -5.65 -14.06 -28.87
CA GLY A 415 -6.45 -14.94 -28.03
C GLY A 415 -6.50 -14.50 -26.58
N THR A 416 -7.27 -15.22 -25.78
CA THR A 416 -7.41 -14.98 -24.34
C THR A 416 -7.86 -16.26 -23.61
N PHE A 417 -7.41 -16.37 -22.37
CA PHE A 417 -7.88 -17.39 -21.43
C PHE A 417 -8.82 -16.72 -20.41
N VAL A 418 -10.03 -17.23 -20.31
CA VAL A 418 -11.08 -16.69 -19.44
C VAL A 418 -11.34 -17.68 -18.32
N LEU A 419 -11.36 -17.24 -17.05
CA LEU A 419 -11.61 -18.13 -15.92
C LEU A 419 -12.44 -17.48 -14.82
N TRP A 420 -13.24 -18.30 -14.12
CA TRP A 420 -14.07 -17.88 -12.99
C TRP A 420 -14.35 -19.05 -12.04
N GLU A 421 -14.69 -18.73 -10.78
CA GLU A 421 -15.17 -19.74 -9.84
C GLU A 421 -16.55 -20.26 -10.28
N LYS A 422 -16.76 -21.56 -10.25
CA LYS A 422 -18.02 -22.20 -10.67
C LYS A 422 -19.22 -21.58 -10.00
N GLY A 423 -20.22 -21.21 -10.81
CA GLY A 423 -21.44 -20.53 -10.37
C GLY A 423 -21.28 -19.03 -10.10
N LYS A 424 -20.08 -18.44 -10.34
CA LYS A 424 -19.81 -17.01 -10.14
C LYS A 424 -19.25 -16.33 -11.39
N LYS A 425 -19.77 -16.72 -12.56
CA LYS A 425 -19.33 -16.14 -13.85
C LYS A 425 -19.60 -14.63 -13.85
N PRO A 426 -18.56 -13.79 -13.96
CA PRO A 426 -18.76 -12.34 -14.07
C PRO A 426 -19.26 -11.98 -15.48
N GLU A 427 -19.79 -10.78 -15.62
CA GLU A 427 -19.96 -10.20 -16.95
C GLU A 427 -18.60 -9.87 -17.55
N ILE A 428 -18.28 -10.44 -18.70
CA ILE A 428 -16.96 -10.34 -19.33
C ILE A 428 -17.10 -9.51 -20.60
N PRO A 429 -16.43 -8.34 -20.66
CA PRO A 429 -16.43 -7.51 -21.87
C PRO A 429 -15.89 -8.28 -23.09
N TYR A 430 -16.49 -8.00 -24.24
CA TYR A 430 -16.15 -8.62 -25.53
C TYR A 430 -16.45 -10.13 -25.63
N LEU A 431 -17.03 -10.78 -24.63
CA LEU A 431 -17.25 -12.21 -24.68
C LEU A 431 -18.18 -12.63 -25.85
N SER A 432 -19.26 -11.87 -26.07
CA SER A 432 -20.20 -12.10 -27.18
C SER A 432 -19.57 -11.90 -28.54
N GLU A 433 -18.69 -10.93 -28.69
CA GLU A 433 -17.95 -10.66 -29.91
C GLU A 433 -16.95 -11.79 -30.19
N LEU A 434 -16.18 -12.20 -29.17
CA LEU A 434 -15.24 -13.31 -29.28
C LEU A 434 -15.92 -14.63 -29.61
N GLN A 435 -17.12 -14.91 -29.04
CA GLN A 435 -17.89 -16.11 -29.34
C GLN A 435 -18.42 -16.17 -30.80
N LYS A 436 -18.66 -15.03 -31.41
CA LYS A 436 -19.12 -14.93 -32.80
C LYS A 436 -17.98 -14.90 -33.81
N ASN A 437 -16.75 -14.72 -33.38
CA ASN A 437 -15.61 -14.59 -34.29
C ASN A 437 -15.19 -15.94 -34.84
N GLN A 438 -15.45 -16.16 -36.12
CA GLN A 438 -15.12 -17.41 -36.84
C GLN A 438 -13.61 -17.69 -36.96
N ASN A 439 -12.75 -16.71 -36.71
CA ASN A 439 -11.30 -16.90 -36.74
C ASN A 439 -10.73 -17.43 -35.41
N LEU A 440 -11.58 -17.63 -34.41
CA LEU A 440 -11.21 -18.19 -33.12
C LEU A 440 -11.71 -19.62 -32.96
N VAL A 441 -10.89 -20.46 -32.36
CA VAL A 441 -11.29 -21.77 -31.85
C VAL A 441 -11.63 -21.61 -30.39
N ILE A 442 -12.79 -22.09 -29.96
CA ILE A 442 -13.26 -21.97 -28.59
C ILE A 442 -13.19 -23.34 -27.93
N GLN A 443 -12.48 -23.39 -26.80
CA GLN A 443 -12.47 -24.56 -25.93
C GLN A 443 -12.90 -24.16 -24.53
N GLN A 444 -13.47 -25.07 -23.76
CA GLN A 444 -13.95 -24.83 -22.41
C GLN A 444 -13.84 -26.09 -21.54
N GLY A 445 -13.80 -25.90 -20.25
CA GLY A 445 -13.74 -26.99 -19.29
C GLY A 445 -13.81 -26.50 -17.85
N GLU A 446 -13.56 -27.42 -16.94
CA GLU A 446 -13.50 -27.12 -15.51
C GLU A 446 -12.35 -27.86 -14.84
N TRP A 447 -11.85 -27.29 -13.74
CA TRP A 447 -10.85 -27.91 -12.88
C TRP A 447 -11.31 -27.89 -11.43
N SER A 448 -10.94 -28.93 -10.68
CA SER A 448 -11.04 -28.98 -9.24
C SER A 448 -9.65 -28.87 -8.62
N ILE A 449 -9.46 -27.97 -7.66
CA ILE A 449 -8.20 -27.71 -6.98
C ILE A 449 -8.43 -27.79 -5.48
N ALA A 450 -7.68 -28.63 -4.77
CA ALA A 450 -7.76 -28.75 -3.33
C ALA A 450 -7.16 -27.51 -2.64
N TRP A 451 -7.60 -27.23 -1.40
CA TRP A 451 -7.04 -26.20 -0.56
C TRP A 451 -5.94 -26.79 0.33
N ASP A 452 -4.69 -26.41 0.10
CA ASP A 452 -3.55 -26.94 0.87
C ASP A 452 -3.66 -26.63 2.37
N LYS A 453 -4.16 -25.44 2.73
CA LYS A 453 -4.25 -24.96 4.10
C LYS A 453 -5.63 -25.04 4.74
N VAL A 454 -6.62 -25.56 4.02
CA VAL A 454 -8.00 -25.73 4.53
C VAL A 454 -8.53 -27.09 4.03
N PRO A 455 -7.94 -28.21 4.49
CA PRO A 455 -8.19 -29.53 3.91
C PRO A 455 -9.66 -30.00 3.96
N ASN A 456 -10.43 -29.53 4.96
CA ASN A 456 -11.84 -29.90 5.12
C ASN A 456 -12.80 -29.03 4.29
N LYS A 457 -12.30 -28.08 3.51
CA LYS A 457 -13.12 -27.24 2.63
C LYS A 457 -13.31 -27.95 1.28
N ALA A 458 -14.52 -27.87 0.71
CA ALA A 458 -14.79 -28.31 -0.65
C ALA A 458 -13.77 -27.72 -1.63
N PRO A 459 -13.24 -28.51 -2.58
CA PRO A 459 -12.27 -28.03 -3.55
C PRO A 459 -12.75 -26.76 -4.29
N LEU A 460 -11.81 -25.93 -4.69
CA LEU A 460 -12.07 -24.79 -5.57
C LEU A 460 -12.35 -25.31 -6.97
N VAL A 461 -13.56 -25.12 -7.47
CA VAL A 461 -13.91 -25.48 -8.85
C VAL A 461 -13.83 -24.23 -9.71
N ILE A 462 -12.98 -24.27 -10.73
CA ILE A 462 -12.76 -23.19 -11.69
C ILE A 462 -13.29 -23.64 -13.05
N GLU A 463 -14.22 -22.88 -13.60
CA GLU A 463 -14.65 -22.97 -14.99
C GLU A 463 -13.82 -22.05 -15.86
N TRP A 464 -13.53 -22.46 -17.10
CA TRP A 464 -12.74 -21.68 -18.02
C TRP A 464 -13.21 -21.79 -19.47
N GLN A 465 -12.90 -20.78 -20.27
CA GLN A 465 -13.02 -20.74 -21.71
C GLN A 465 -11.74 -20.18 -22.33
N ALA A 466 -11.25 -20.82 -23.39
CA ALA A 466 -10.10 -20.35 -24.16
C ALA A 466 -10.55 -19.94 -25.57
N PHE A 467 -10.12 -18.76 -25.99
CA PHE A 467 -10.35 -18.22 -27.32
C PHE A 467 -9.01 -18.17 -28.04
N ILE A 468 -8.80 -19.09 -28.98
CA ILE A 468 -7.50 -19.35 -29.61
C ILE A 468 -7.58 -18.95 -31.08
N PRO A 469 -6.72 -18.03 -31.57
CA PRO A 469 -6.66 -17.72 -33.00
C PRO A 469 -6.35 -18.98 -33.83
N LYS A 470 -7.03 -19.16 -34.96
CA LYS A 470 -6.86 -20.37 -35.80
C LYS A 470 -5.41 -20.60 -36.23
N HIS A 471 -4.65 -19.54 -36.48
CA HIS A 471 -3.22 -19.66 -36.83
C HIS A 471 -2.33 -20.14 -35.68
N CYS A 472 -2.86 -20.13 -34.44
CA CYS A 472 -2.16 -20.61 -33.24
C CYS A 472 -2.57 -22.02 -32.81
N THR A 473 -3.60 -22.63 -33.43
CA THR A 473 -4.04 -23.96 -33.03
C THR A 473 -2.99 -25.02 -33.38
N GLN A 474 -2.84 -25.99 -32.50
CA GLN A 474 -2.07 -27.18 -32.84
C GLN A 474 -2.82 -27.97 -33.92
N SER A 475 -2.14 -28.31 -35.01
CA SER A 475 -2.65 -29.13 -36.12
C SER A 475 -2.87 -30.58 -35.68
#